data_85fc16d0834f527443f52342a0fb548d
#
_entry.id   85fc16d0834f527443f52342a0fb548d
#
_cell.length_a   1.000
_cell.length_b   1.000
_cell.length_c   1.000
_cell.angle_alpha   90.00
_cell.angle_beta   90.00
_cell.angle_gamma   90.00
#
_symmetry.space_group_name_H-M   'P 1'
#
loop_
_entity.id
_entity.type
_entity.pdbx_description
1 polymer ?
#
loop_
_entity_poly.entity_id
_entity_poly.type
_entity_poly.pdbx_seq_one_letter_code
_entity_poly.pdbx_strand_id
1 'polypeptide(L)'
;MVSFNLSEVIKKYTMVIALVIIIGIFYVGTHGTILLPQNINNLLSQNAYVFILATGMLLCILTGGNIDLSVGSVVCFIGGIGAVMMSKGMNVWFTVLVMLLVGVAVGAWQAFWVAYVNVPPFIATLAGMYAFRGLSNVVLNGYAVSITNTTYLNVFGGGADCYIPDFFHGAKLNTTCMLAGIIAVAIYVIVSLRNRIAASRKGYATTSAVGFYLKLVLISAVILFVTYKLAGYKGIPTSLIWIIIVVLAYHYFTTKTTMGRYLYAVGGNEKATQLSGINTKKVYFFAYTNMGFLTALAGILTVARAASAQPTYGMFYEMDAIGACFIGGASAYGGTGSVFGAIIGALLMGVINQGMSIMGVDANYQKVVKGLVLLLAVIFDVVSKREKK
;
A
#
# COMPACT_ATOMS: atom_id res chain seq x y z
N MET A 1 35.73 12.43 14.61
CA MET A 1 34.61 13.31 14.21
C MET A 1 34.01 12.70 12.97
N VAL A 2 32.81 12.13 13.05
CA VAL A 2 32.07 11.65 11.85
C VAL A 2 31.63 12.92 11.13
N SER A 3 32.27 13.25 10.01
CA SER A 3 31.82 14.35 9.15
C SER A 3 30.39 14.12 8.77
N PHE A 4 29.52 15.06 9.11
CA PHE A 4 28.09 15.04 8.78
C PHE A 4 27.99 15.27 7.27
N ASN A 5 27.94 14.17 6.51
CA ASN A 5 27.87 14.25 5.05
C ASN A 5 26.41 14.48 4.64
N LEU A 6 26.04 15.76 4.49
CA LEU A 6 24.69 16.20 4.13
C LEU A 6 24.18 15.48 2.89
N SER A 7 25.05 15.21 1.92
CA SER A 7 24.70 14.45 0.69
C SER A 7 24.25 13.02 0.98
N GLU A 8 24.86 12.31 1.93
CA GLU A 8 24.44 10.96 2.31
C GLU A 8 23.10 10.96 3.06
N VAL A 9 22.87 11.97 3.90
CA VAL A 9 21.59 12.13 4.62
C VAL A 9 20.47 12.42 3.62
N ILE A 10 20.68 13.33 2.69
CA ILE A 10 19.70 13.64 1.64
C ILE A 10 19.40 12.38 0.83
N LYS A 11 20.42 11.65 0.35
CA LYS A 11 20.22 10.39 -0.41
C LYS A 11 19.47 9.33 0.37
N LYS A 12 19.68 9.23 1.68
CA LYS A 12 19.03 8.24 2.55
C LYS A 12 17.57 8.56 2.84
N TYR A 13 17.21 9.84 2.93
CA TYR A 13 15.86 10.30 3.31
C TYR A 13 15.11 11.02 2.19
N THR A 14 15.56 10.91 0.94
CA THR A 14 14.96 11.56 -0.24
C THR A 14 13.44 11.38 -0.31
N MET A 15 12.93 10.18 -0.05
CA MET A 15 11.49 9.89 -0.09
C MET A 15 10.69 10.63 0.99
N VAL A 16 11.25 10.70 2.21
CA VAL A 16 10.61 11.40 3.33
C VAL A 16 10.64 12.91 3.06
N ILE A 17 11.75 13.42 2.52
CA ILE A 17 11.89 14.82 2.13
C ILE A 17 10.87 15.17 1.04
N ALA A 18 10.74 14.33 0.01
CA ALA A 18 9.75 14.52 -1.05
C ALA A 18 8.32 14.53 -0.50
N LEU A 19 7.99 13.62 0.42
CA LEU A 19 6.69 13.59 1.09
C LEU A 19 6.42 14.89 1.86
N VAL A 20 7.38 15.39 2.63
CA VAL A 20 7.24 16.64 3.40
C VAL A 20 7.06 17.84 2.46
N ILE A 21 7.82 17.91 1.36
CA ILE A 21 7.70 18.98 0.37
C ILE A 21 6.31 18.96 -0.27
N ILE A 22 5.82 17.79 -0.68
CA ILE A 22 4.49 17.65 -1.30
C ILE A 22 3.36 17.98 -0.31
N ILE A 23 3.47 17.54 0.94
CA ILE A 23 2.52 17.96 2.00
C ILE A 23 2.55 19.50 2.14
N GLY A 24 3.74 20.12 2.14
CA GLY A 24 3.90 21.57 2.21
C GLY A 24 3.23 22.30 1.04
N ILE A 25 3.43 21.82 -0.19
CA ILE A 25 2.80 22.39 -1.40
C ILE A 25 1.26 22.34 -1.27
N PHE A 26 0.71 21.17 -0.94
CA PHE A 26 -0.74 21.03 -0.77
C PHE A 26 -1.27 21.74 0.48
N TYR A 27 -0.48 21.87 1.54
CA TYR A 27 -0.86 22.69 2.70
C TYR A 27 -1.09 24.15 2.32
N VAL A 28 -0.17 24.74 1.54
CA VAL A 28 -0.33 26.10 1.02
C VAL A 28 -1.48 26.18 0.03
N GLY A 29 -1.54 25.27 -0.96
CA GLY A 29 -2.57 25.27 -2.01
C GLY A 29 -3.99 25.04 -1.50
N THR A 30 -4.15 24.34 -0.37
CA THR A 30 -5.46 24.06 0.26
C THR A 30 -5.74 24.96 1.47
N HIS A 31 -4.93 25.98 1.71
CA HIS A 31 -5.03 26.86 2.89
C HIS A 31 -5.11 26.10 4.21
N GLY A 32 -4.29 25.05 4.35
CA GLY A 32 -4.23 24.19 5.54
C GLY A 32 -5.31 23.12 5.65
N THR A 33 -6.29 23.12 4.76
CA THR A 33 -7.45 22.20 4.80
C THR A 33 -7.03 20.71 4.75
N ILE A 34 -5.95 20.39 4.04
CA ILE A 34 -5.46 19.01 3.91
C ILE A 34 -5.09 18.35 5.26
N LEU A 35 -4.68 19.15 6.26
CA LEU A 35 -4.32 18.67 7.60
C LEU A 35 -5.48 18.72 8.61
N LEU A 36 -6.70 19.02 8.17
CA LEU A 36 -7.87 18.89 9.05
C LEU A 36 -8.09 17.43 9.46
N PRO A 37 -8.59 17.17 10.68
CA PRO A 37 -8.84 15.83 11.19
C PRO A 37 -9.62 14.93 10.23
N GLN A 38 -10.70 15.45 9.64
CA GLN A 38 -11.52 14.74 8.66
C GLN A 38 -10.73 14.37 7.39
N ASN A 39 -9.87 15.26 6.91
CA ASN A 39 -9.12 15.03 5.67
C ASN A 39 -7.98 14.03 5.86
N ILE A 40 -7.33 13.99 7.03
CA ILE A 40 -6.36 12.93 7.37
C ILE A 40 -7.05 11.57 7.46
N ASN A 41 -8.25 11.52 8.05
CA ASN A 41 -9.04 10.31 8.09
C ASN A 41 -9.44 9.85 6.68
N ASN A 42 -9.93 10.77 5.84
CA ASN A 42 -10.28 10.49 4.45
C ASN A 42 -9.07 10.01 3.64
N LEU A 43 -7.90 10.63 3.83
CA LEU A 43 -6.65 10.23 3.17
C LEU A 43 -6.35 8.75 3.41
N LEU A 44 -6.46 8.28 4.65
CA LEU A 44 -6.21 6.88 5.01
C LEU A 44 -7.30 5.95 4.46
N SER A 45 -8.57 6.33 4.61
CA SER A 45 -9.70 5.47 4.24
C SER A 45 -9.91 5.39 2.72
N GLN A 46 -9.79 6.51 2.00
CA GLN A 46 -10.00 6.54 0.55
C GLN A 46 -8.84 5.92 -0.22
N ASN A 47 -7.61 6.05 0.31
CA ASN A 47 -6.42 5.50 -0.31
C ASN A 47 -6.00 4.15 0.28
N ALA A 48 -6.87 3.47 1.05
CA ALA A 48 -6.58 2.17 1.65
C ALA A 48 -6.13 1.14 0.60
N TYR A 49 -6.74 1.17 -0.60
CA TYR A 49 -6.36 0.30 -1.71
C TYR A 49 -4.91 0.52 -2.16
N VAL A 50 -4.41 1.76 -2.17
CA VAL A 50 -3.02 2.06 -2.60
C VAL A 50 -2.02 1.38 -1.66
N PHE A 51 -2.24 1.46 -0.34
CA PHE A 51 -1.36 0.84 0.64
C PHE A 51 -1.29 -0.68 0.47
N ILE A 52 -2.44 -1.31 0.22
CA ILE A 52 -2.53 -2.77 0.06
C ILE A 52 -1.94 -3.19 -1.29
N LEU A 53 -2.35 -2.54 -2.39
CA LEU A 53 -1.85 -2.86 -3.73
C LEU A 53 -0.36 -2.59 -3.87
N ALA A 54 0.16 -1.49 -3.30
CA ALA A 54 1.60 -1.21 -3.31
C ALA A 54 2.40 -2.28 -2.57
N THR A 55 1.86 -2.83 -1.48
CA THR A 55 2.50 -3.93 -0.76
C THR A 55 2.63 -5.18 -1.64
N GLY A 56 1.58 -5.55 -2.38
CA GLY A 56 1.60 -6.68 -3.31
C GLY A 56 2.45 -6.41 -4.55
N MET A 57 2.30 -5.21 -5.12
CA MET A 57 3.05 -4.76 -6.30
C MET A 57 4.57 -4.77 -6.03
N LEU A 58 4.98 -4.41 -4.82
CA LEU A 58 6.38 -4.52 -4.40
C LEU A 58 6.91 -5.95 -4.56
N LEU A 59 6.15 -6.98 -4.20
CA LEU A 59 6.59 -8.37 -4.35
C LEU A 59 6.83 -8.73 -5.82
N CYS A 60 5.96 -8.28 -6.72
CA CYS A 60 6.14 -8.46 -8.16
C CYS A 60 7.38 -7.70 -8.66
N ILE A 61 7.53 -6.43 -8.28
CA ILE A 61 8.68 -5.60 -8.68
C ILE A 61 10.00 -6.20 -8.17
N LEU A 62 10.03 -6.74 -6.96
CA LEU A 62 11.22 -7.38 -6.40
C LEU A 62 11.73 -8.54 -7.25
N THR A 63 10.90 -9.23 -8.03
CA THR A 63 11.29 -10.39 -8.87
C THR A 63 11.93 -10.00 -10.21
N GLY A 64 12.39 -8.77 -10.41
CA GLY A 64 13.06 -8.35 -11.63
C GLY A 64 12.43 -7.12 -12.30
N GLY A 65 11.79 -6.25 -11.53
CA GLY A 65 11.11 -5.06 -12.03
C GLY A 65 9.75 -5.36 -12.69
N ASN A 66 9.21 -6.54 -12.45
CA ASN A 66 7.95 -6.97 -13.01
C ASN A 66 6.77 -6.23 -12.37
N ILE A 67 5.80 -5.86 -13.17
CA ILE A 67 4.59 -5.15 -12.75
C ILE A 67 3.34 -5.95 -13.08
N ASP A 68 2.27 -5.74 -12.30
CA ASP A 68 0.95 -6.29 -12.58
C ASP A 68 -0.02 -5.15 -12.94
N LEU A 69 -0.36 -5.05 -14.23
CA LEU A 69 -1.29 -4.03 -14.73
C LEU A 69 -2.75 -4.39 -14.51
N SER A 70 -3.05 -5.63 -14.17
CA SER A 70 -4.44 -6.09 -14.07
C SER A 70 -5.13 -5.71 -12.76
N VAL A 71 -4.35 -5.32 -11.75
CA VAL A 71 -4.84 -5.17 -10.36
C VAL A 71 -6.09 -4.29 -10.24
N GLY A 72 -6.16 -3.18 -10.97
CA GLY A 72 -7.32 -2.30 -10.95
C GLY A 72 -8.57 -2.97 -11.53
N SER A 73 -8.44 -3.72 -12.62
CA SER A 73 -9.53 -4.46 -13.23
C SER A 73 -9.98 -5.63 -12.36
N VAL A 74 -9.05 -6.31 -11.71
CA VAL A 74 -9.33 -7.41 -10.78
C VAL A 74 -10.01 -6.89 -9.51
N VAL A 75 -9.62 -5.72 -8.97
CA VAL A 75 -10.35 -5.02 -7.89
C VAL A 75 -11.82 -4.82 -8.25
N CYS A 76 -12.08 -4.32 -9.48
CA CYS A 76 -13.43 -4.09 -9.97
C CYS A 76 -14.22 -5.41 -10.09
N PHE A 77 -13.62 -6.43 -10.68
CA PHE A 77 -14.23 -7.73 -10.90
C PHE A 77 -14.61 -8.40 -9.57
N ILE A 78 -13.68 -8.46 -8.62
CA ILE A 78 -13.92 -9.06 -7.30
C ILE A 78 -14.95 -8.23 -6.51
N GLY A 79 -14.83 -6.90 -6.54
CA GLY A 79 -15.79 -6.00 -5.91
C GLY A 79 -17.20 -6.17 -6.48
N GLY A 80 -17.32 -6.36 -7.81
CA GLY A 80 -18.56 -6.66 -8.49
C GLY A 80 -19.21 -7.97 -8.04
N ILE A 81 -18.41 -9.05 -7.96
CA ILE A 81 -18.86 -10.35 -7.43
C ILE A 81 -19.42 -10.18 -6.01
N GLY A 82 -18.65 -9.51 -5.13
CA GLY A 82 -19.07 -9.30 -3.75
C GLY A 82 -20.38 -8.50 -3.63
N ALA A 83 -20.51 -7.42 -4.39
CA ALA A 83 -21.72 -6.60 -4.38
C ALA A 83 -22.94 -7.37 -4.89
N VAL A 84 -22.81 -8.13 -5.99
CA VAL A 84 -23.91 -8.95 -6.54
C VAL A 84 -24.29 -10.08 -5.57
N MET A 85 -23.34 -10.72 -4.90
CA MET A 85 -23.65 -11.75 -3.91
C MET A 85 -24.40 -11.17 -2.70
N MET A 86 -23.96 -10.01 -2.19
CA MET A 86 -24.62 -9.33 -1.08
C MET A 86 -25.99 -8.79 -1.45
N SER A 87 -26.18 -8.29 -2.68
CA SER A 87 -27.51 -7.83 -3.15
C SER A 87 -28.52 -8.97 -3.27
N LYS A 88 -28.05 -10.22 -3.46
CA LYS A 88 -28.87 -11.43 -3.43
C LYS A 88 -29.12 -11.98 -2.02
N GLY A 89 -28.70 -11.26 -0.97
CA GLY A 89 -28.90 -11.65 0.42
C GLY A 89 -27.96 -12.75 0.94
N MET A 90 -26.85 -13.02 0.24
CA MET A 90 -25.88 -14.03 0.69
C MET A 90 -25.16 -13.57 1.96
N ASN A 91 -24.72 -14.53 2.77
CA ASN A 91 -23.96 -14.24 4.00
C ASN A 91 -22.69 -13.45 3.70
N VAL A 92 -22.43 -12.41 4.49
CA VAL A 92 -21.28 -11.50 4.31
C VAL A 92 -19.94 -12.22 4.39
N TRP A 93 -19.76 -13.08 5.39
CA TRP A 93 -18.50 -13.77 5.59
C TRP A 93 -18.21 -14.81 4.50
N PHE A 94 -19.27 -15.48 4.03
CA PHE A 94 -19.18 -16.37 2.87
C PHE A 94 -18.81 -15.56 1.61
N THR A 95 -19.43 -14.40 1.40
CA THR A 95 -19.12 -13.52 0.28
C THR A 95 -17.65 -13.06 0.33
N VAL A 96 -17.17 -12.61 1.49
CA VAL A 96 -15.78 -12.21 1.67
C VAL A 96 -14.82 -13.37 1.38
N LEU A 97 -15.11 -14.58 1.85
CA LEU A 97 -14.33 -15.77 1.55
C LEU A 97 -14.27 -16.04 0.03
N VAL A 98 -15.40 -15.96 -0.66
CA VAL A 98 -15.45 -16.12 -2.12
C VAL A 98 -14.63 -15.06 -2.82
N MET A 99 -14.74 -13.78 -2.41
CA MET A 99 -13.95 -12.69 -2.98
C MET A 99 -12.44 -12.97 -2.84
N LEU A 100 -11.99 -13.43 -1.68
CA LEU A 100 -10.57 -13.76 -1.45
C LEU A 100 -10.13 -14.96 -2.30
N LEU A 101 -10.93 -16.02 -2.37
CA LEU A 101 -10.63 -17.21 -3.19
C LEU A 101 -10.58 -16.88 -4.68
N VAL A 102 -11.50 -16.06 -5.18
CA VAL A 102 -11.49 -15.58 -6.58
C VAL A 102 -10.21 -14.77 -6.84
N GLY A 103 -9.81 -13.90 -5.92
CA GLY A 103 -8.56 -13.15 -6.07
C GLY A 103 -7.32 -14.04 -6.14
N VAL A 104 -7.23 -15.04 -5.25
CA VAL A 104 -6.15 -16.05 -5.29
C VAL A 104 -6.20 -16.83 -6.61
N ALA A 105 -7.37 -17.25 -7.08
CA ALA A 105 -7.52 -17.99 -8.33
C ALA A 105 -7.09 -17.13 -9.54
N VAL A 106 -7.49 -15.86 -9.62
CA VAL A 106 -7.06 -14.92 -10.65
C VAL A 106 -5.54 -14.70 -10.60
N GLY A 107 -4.99 -14.48 -9.41
CA GLY A 107 -3.55 -14.34 -9.25
C GLY A 107 -2.78 -15.60 -9.64
N ALA A 108 -3.28 -16.79 -9.28
CA ALA A 108 -2.68 -18.07 -9.67
C ALA A 108 -2.78 -18.30 -11.19
N TRP A 109 -3.88 -17.91 -11.81
CA TRP A 109 -4.03 -17.98 -13.27
C TRP A 109 -3.00 -17.11 -13.99
N GLN A 110 -2.80 -15.86 -13.55
CA GLN A 110 -1.76 -15.00 -14.12
C GLN A 110 -0.35 -15.53 -13.83
N ALA A 111 -0.13 -15.98 -12.60
CA ALA A 111 1.12 -16.57 -12.16
C ALA A 111 1.52 -17.77 -13.01
N PHE A 112 0.56 -18.59 -13.45
CA PHE A 112 0.82 -19.73 -14.33
C PHE A 112 1.43 -19.31 -15.65
N TRP A 113 0.87 -18.30 -16.33
CA TRP A 113 1.38 -17.81 -17.60
C TRP A 113 2.78 -17.21 -17.46
N VAL A 114 3.02 -16.45 -16.41
CA VAL A 114 4.31 -15.80 -16.17
C VAL A 114 5.37 -16.83 -15.76
N ALA A 115 5.07 -17.68 -14.77
CA ALA A 115 6.07 -18.54 -14.15
C ALA A 115 6.35 -19.82 -14.90
N TYR A 116 5.36 -20.43 -15.54
CA TYR A 116 5.49 -21.75 -16.17
C TYR A 116 5.52 -21.69 -17.69
N VAL A 117 4.71 -20.81 -18.28
CA VAL A 117 4.69 -20.63 -19.74
C VAL A 117 5.74 -19.61 -20.22
N ASN A 118 6.30 -18.81 -19.28
CA ASN A 118 7.27 -17.74 -19.52
C ASN A 118 6.74 -16.62 -20.43
N VAL A 119 5.43 -16.33 -20.35
CA VAL A 119 4.86 -15.14 -21.00
C VAL A 119 5.43 -13.90 -20.28
N PRO A 120 5.91 -12.89 -21.02
CA PRO A 120 6.37 -11.65 -20.39
C PRO A 120 5.30 -11.07 -19.44
N PRO A 121 5.64 -10.73 -18.20
CA PRO A 121 4.68 -10.27 -17.19
C PRO A 121 3.79 -9.13 -17.67
N PHE A 122 4.35 -8.16 -18.37
CA PHE A 122 3.60 -7.04 -18.93
C PHE A 122 2.46 -7.53 -19.86
N ILE A 123 2.75 -8.50 -20.74
CA ILE A 123 1.75 -9.03 -21.71
C ILE A 123 0.67 -9.82 -20.96
N ALA A 124 1.06 -10.70 -20.05
CA ALA A 124 0.13 -11.53 -19.28
C ALA A 124 -0.83 -10.67 -18.47
N THR A 125 -0.32 -9.66 -17.77
CA THR A 125 -1.13 -8.79 -16.90
C THR A 125 -1.94 -7.76 -17.70
N LEU A 126 -1.45 -7.28 -18.86
CA LEU A 126 -2.21 -6.44 -19.77
C LEU A 126 -3.42 -7.21 -20.35
N ALA A 127 -3.21 -8.45 -20.77
CA ALA A 127 -4.32 -9.31 -21.21
C ALA A 127 -5.32 -9.55 -20.06
N GLY A 128 -4.84 -9.79 -18.84
CA GLY A 128 -5.64 -9.89 -17.64
C GLY A 128 -6.44 -8.61 -17.36
N MET A 129 -5.83 -7.44 -17.53
CA MET A 129 -6.50 -6.15 -17.34
C MET A 129 -7.74 -6.01 -18.23
N TYR A 130 -7.62 -6.34 -19.50
CA TYR A 130 -8.76 -6.28 -20.44
C TYR A 130 -9.80 -7.37 -20.14
N ALA A 131 -9.35 -8.61 -19.90
CA ALA A 131 -10.25 -9.72 -19.62
C ALA A 131 -11.08 -9.48 -18.35
N PHE A 132 -10.44 -9.11 -17.23
CA PHE A 132 -11.15 -8.87 -15.98
C PHE A 132 -11.96 -7.56 -15.99
N ARG A 133 -11.57 -6.57 -16.80
CA ARG A 133 -12.40 -5.38 -17.03
C ARG A 133 -13.67 -5.75 -17.77
N GLY A 134 -13.60 -6.59 -18.81
CA GLY A 134 -14.76 -7.12 -19.49
C GLY A 134 -15.66 -7.94 -18.56
N LEU A 135 -15.07 -8.88 -17.82
CA LEU A 135 -15.81 -9.73 -16.87
C LEU A 135 -16.49 -8.91 -15.75
N SER A 136 -15.87 -7.82 -15.28
CA SER A 136 -16.49 -6.94 -14.29
C SER A 136 -17.76 -6.28 -14.83
N ASN A 137 -17.75 -5.85 -16.09
CA ASN A 137 -18.94 -5.32 -16.76
C ASN A 137 -20.04 -6.39 -16.91
N VAL A 138 -19.67 -7.63 -17.26
CA VAL A 138 -20.61 -8.76 -17.36
C VAL A 138 -21.26 -9.05 -16.00
N VAL A 139 -20.47 -9.13 -14.93
CA VAL A 139 -20.97 -9.40 -13.57
C VAL A 139 -21.93 -8.31 -13.08
N LEU A 140 -21.61 -7.05 -13.38
CA LEU A 140 -22.40 -5.89 -12.98
C LEU A 140 -23.51 -5.52 -13.96
N ASN A 141 -23.61 -6.20 -15.12
CA ASN A 141 -24.53 -5.85 -16.23
C ASN A 141 -24.41 -4.36 -16.65
N GLY A 142 -23.24 -3.76 -16.50
CA GLY A 142 -22.99 -2.36 -16.79
C GLY A 142 -23.53 -1.35 -15.76
N TYR A 143 -24.17 -1.79 -14.68
CA TYR A 143 -24.80 -0.92 -13.69
C TYR A 143 -24.02 -0.89 -12.37
N ALA A 144 -24.28 0.14 -11.57
CA ALA A 144 -23.84 0.19 -10.20
C ALA A 144 -24.73 -0.69 -9.31
N VAL A 145 -24.10 -1.49 -8.43
CA VAL A 145 -24.78 -2.33 -7.45
C VAL A 145 -24.46 -1.79 -6.06
N SER A 146 -25.50 -1.35 -5.33
CA SER A 146 -25.35 -0.81 -3.97
C SER A 146 -25.13 -1.93 -2.95
N ILE A 147 -24.33 -1.64 -1.94
CA ILE A 147 -24.06 -2.51 -0.79
C ILE A 147 -24.68 -1.86 0.44
N THR A 148 -25.72 -2.49 0.99
CA THR A 148 -26.47 -1.99 2.16
C THR A 148 -26.17 -2.73 3.45
N ASN A 149 -25.36 -3.79 3.38
CA ASN A 149 -25.04 -4.59 4.56
C ASN A 149 -24.12 -3.81 5.51
N THR A 150 -24.67 -3.41 6.67
CA THR A 150 -23.97 -2.59 7.66
C THR A 150 -22.76 -3.29 8.28
N THR A 151 -22.84 -4.61 8.52
CA THR A 151 -21.71 -5.40 9.05
C THR A 151 -20.52 -5.33 8.10
N TYR A 152 -20.74 -5.54 6.81
CA TYR A 152 -19.69 -5.44 5.81
C TYR A 152 -19.08 -4.03 5.75
N LEU A 153 -19.94 -3.01 5.68
CA LEU A 153 -19.49 -1.62 5.60
C LEU A 153 -18.68 -1.21 6.82
N ASN A 154 -19.15 -1.53 8.03
CA ASN A 154 -18.46 -1.15 9.27
C ASN A 154 -17.10 -1.86 9.42
N VAL A 155 -17.01 -3.14 9.10
CA VAL A 155 -15.77 -3.91 9.21
C VAL A 155 -14.73 -3.48 8.18
N PHE A 156 -15.16 -3.16 6.94
CA PHE A 156 -14.24 -2.87 5.84
C PHE A 156 -14.13 -1.38 5.47
N GLY A 157 -14.65 -0.48 6.30
CA GLY A 157 -14.34 0.96 6.24
C GLY A 157 -15.28 1.82 5.41
N GLY A 158 -16.54 1.41 5.21
CA GLY A 158 -17.51 2.15 4.39
C GLY A 158 -18.73 2.71 5.12
N GLY A 159 -19.07 2.22 6.29
CA GLY A 159 -20.23 2.65 7.05
C GLY A 159 -20.04 3.97 7.80
N ALA A 160 -21.13 4.50 8.32
CA ALA A 160 -21.09 5.66 9.23
C ALA A 160 -20.33 5.35 10.51
N ASP A 161 -20.38 4.09 10.95
CA ASP A 161 -19.78 3.55 12.16
C ASP A 161 -18.56 2.66 11.87
N CYS A 162 -17.87 2.91 10.75
CA CYS A 162 -16.65 2.22 10.35
C CYS A 162 -15.41 2.68 11.14
N TYR A 163 -15.59 2.98 12.41
CA TYR A 163 -14.57 3.47 13.33
C TYR A 163 -14.54 2.62 14.59
N ILE A 164 -13.38 2.55 15.23
CA ILE A 164 -13.28 1.95 16.55
C ILE A 164 -14.06 2.82 17.54
N PRO A 165 -15.03 2.23 18.30
CA PRO A 165 -15.82 2.97 19.27
C PRO A 165 -14.94 3.62 20.35
N ASP A 166 -15.36 4.77 20.85
CA ASP A 166 -14.71 5.34 22.02
C ASP A 166 -15.26 4.68 23.31
N PHE A 167 -14.52 3.72 23.83
CA PHE A 167 -14.88 2.98 25.04
C PHE A 167 -14.85 3.84 26.32
N PHE A 168 -14.16 4.98 26.29
CA PHE A 168 -13.96 5.85 27.44
C PHE A 168 -14.78 7.15 27.37
N HIS A 169 -15.56 7.34 26.29
CA HIS A 169 -16.49 8.46 26.12
C HIS A 169 -15.87 9.84 26.36
N GLY A 170 -14.74 10.15 25.70
CA GLY A 170 -14.08 11.46 25.80
C GLY A 170 -14.93 12.61 25.26
N ALA A 171 -14.99 13.71 25.99
CA ALA A 171 -15.88 14.83 25.67
C ALA A 171 -15.52 15.59 24.38
N LYS A 172 -14.22 15.67 24.00
CA LYS A 172 -13.73 16.42 22.82
C LYS A 172 -12.90 15.60 21.86
N LEU A 173 -12.26 14.54 22.34
CA LEU A 173 -11.36 13.69 21.56
C LEU A 173 -11.71 12.23 21.83
N ASN A 174 -11.59 11.39 20.82
CA ASN A 174 -11.73 9.95 20.99
C ASN A 174 -10.57 9.42 21.85
N THR A 175 -10.85 9.12 23.11
CA THR A 175 -9.86 8.70 24.11
C THR A 175 -9.29 7.32 23.80
N THR A 176 -10.08 6.40 23.25
CA THR A 176 -9.62 5.09 22.79
C THR A 176 -8.56 5.26 21.68
N CYS A 177 -8.78 6.17 20.75
CA CYS A 177 -7.80 6.48 19.71
C CYS A 177 -6.50 7.02 20.31
N MET A 178 -6.57 7.96 21.24
CA MET A 178 -5.37 8.52 21.90
C MET A 178 -4.58 7.46 22.67
N LEU A 179 -5.26 6.59 23.42
CA LEU A 179 -4.61 5.47 24.12
C LEU A 179 -3.93 4.51 23.15
N ALA A 180 -4.59 4.17 22.03
CA ALA A 180 -4.00 3.31 21.01
C ALA A 180 -2.72 3.93 20.42
N GLY A 181 -2.70 5.25 20.21
CA GLY A 181 -1.50 5.96 19.74
C GLY A 181 -0.36 5.93 20.77
N ILE A 182 -0.67 6.15 22.05
CA ILE A 182 0.33 6.08 23.12
C ILE A 182 0.90 4.65 23.22
N ILE A 183 0.04 3.63 23.15
CA ILE A 183 0.46 2.22 23.14
C ILE A 183 1.34 1.92 21.92
N ALA A 184 0.97 2.40 20.73
CA ALA A 184 1.77 2.22 19.51
C ALA A 184 3.17 2.85 19.65
N VAL A 185 3.25 4.06 20.22
CA VAL A 185 4.55 4.70 20.51
C VAL A 185 5.34 3.90 21.55
N ALA A 186 4.72 3.45 22.62
CA ALA A 186 5.40 2.64 23.63
C ALA A 186 5.97 1.35 23.04
N ILE A 187 5.18 0.63 22.22
CA ILE A 187 5.64 -0.58 21.50
C ILE A 187 6.80 -0.24 20.58
N TYR A 188 6.70 0.83 19.79
CA TYR A 188 7.76 1.25 18.87
C TYR A 188 9.07 1.56 19.60
N VAL A 189 8.98 2.31 20.74
CA VAL A 189 10.13 2.66 21.57
C VAL A 189 10.78 1.40 22.15
N ILE A 190 9.98 0.52 22.78
CA ILE A 190 10.46 -0.72 23.38
C ILE A 190 11.15 -1.61 22.34
N VAL A 191 10.52 -1.83 21.19
CA VAL A 191 11.08 -2.67 20.13
C VAL A 191 12.38 -2.06 19.58
N SER A 192 12.41 -0.74 19.36
CA SER A 192 13.59 -0.04 18.85
C SER A 192 14.77 -0.11 19.84
N LEU A 193 14.52 0.08 21.13
CA LEU A 193 15.54 -0.04 22.18
C LEU A 193 16.04 -1.48 22.30
N ARG A 194 15.14 -2.48 22.32
CA ARG A 194 15.52 -3.90 22.38
C ARG A 194 16.38 -4.29 21.19
N ASN A 195 16.04 -3.87 19.98
CA ASN A 195 16.82 -4.14 18.77
C ASN A 195 18.20 -3.50 18.83
N ARG A 196 18.30 -2.28 19.35
CA ARG A 196 19.61 -1.60 19.54
C ARG A 196 20.49 -2.32 20.55
N ILE A 197 19.93 -2.70 21.70
CA ILE A 197 20.67 -3.44 22.74
C ILE A 197 21.10 -4.80 22.20
N ALA A 198 20.24 -5.51 21.48
CA ALA A 198 20.58 -6.80 20.88
C ALA A 198 21.67 -6.68 19.82
N ALA A 199 21.67 -5.63 18.98
CA ALA A 199 22.72 -5.37 18.00
C ALA A 199 24.06 -5.04 18.69
N SER A 200 24.03 -4.20 19.73
CA SER A 200 25.22 -3.85 20.50
C SER A 200 25.83 -5.08 21.19
N ARG A 201 25.00 -5.95 21.80
CA ARG A 201 25.46 -7.19 22.43
C ARG A 201 26.11 -8.18 21.45
N LYS A 202 25.70 -8.16 20.18
CA LYS A 202 26.26 -8.99 19.10
C LYS A 202 27.49 -8.36 18.43
N GLY A 203 27.96 -7.21 18.90
CA GLY A 203 29.10 -6.50 18.31
C GLY A 203 28.84 -5.83 16.96
N TYR A 204 27.57 -5.71 16.54
CA TYR A 204 27.24 -5.02 15.29
C TYR A 204 27.40 -3.51 15.44
N ALA A 205 27.92 -2.85 14.39
CA ALA A 205 28.00 -1.40 14.35
C ALA A 205 26.61 -0.79 14.50
N THR A 206 26.43 0.04 15.52
CA THR A 206 25.17 0.75 15.76
C THR A 206 25.28 2.19 15.28
N THR A 207 24.19 2.75 14.78
CA THR A 207 24.13 4.18 14.44
C THR A 207 24.46 5.04 15.66
N SER A 208 24.97 6.26 15.42
CA SER A 208 25.27 7.21 16.50
C SER A 208 24.07 7.34 17.46
N ALA A 209 24.36 7.53 18.77
CA ALA A 209 23.32 7.67 19.78
C ALA A 209 22.34 8.80 19.42
N VAL A 210 22.88 9.95 19.01
CA VAL A 210 22.11 11.14 18.62
C VAL A 210 21.17 10.82 17.44
N GLY A 211 21.68 10.19 16.37
CA GLY A 211 20.85 9.84 15.20
C GLY A 211 19.75 8.82 15.53
N PHE A 212 20.01 7.88 16.45
CA PHE A 212 19.03 6.93 16.92
C PHE A 212 17.89 7.60 17.69
N TYR A 213 18.23 8.41 18.71
CA TYR A 213 17.21 9.08 19.54
C TYR A 213 16.44 10.13 18.74
N LEU A 214 17.09 10.87 17.84
CA LEU A 214 16.38 11.80 16.93
C LEU A 214 15.36 11.08 16.08
N LYS A 215 15.73 9.95 15.45
CA LYS A 215 14.79 9.13 14.67
C LYS A 215 13.62 8.62 15.53
N LEU A 216 13.93 8.17 16.75
CA LEU A 216 12.93 7.66 17.68
C LEU A 216 11.91 8.74 18.06
N VAL A 217 12.37 9.94 18.39
CA VAL A 217 11.51 11.10 18.72
C VAL A 217 10.68 11.52 17.52
N LEU A 218 11.29 11.65 16.33
CA LEU A 218 10.57 12.07 15.12
C LEU A 218 9.44 11.11 14.74
N ILE A 219 9.71 9.79 14.73
CA ILE A 219 8.67 8.81 14.41
C ILE A 219 7.57 8.80 15.47
N SER A 220 7.93 8.88 16.76
CA SER A 220 6.95 8.98 17.85
C SER A 220 6.08 10.22 17.72
N ALA A 221 6.67 11.37 17.39
CA ALA A 221 5.94 12.61 17.16
C ALA A 221 4.95 12.51 15.98
N VAL A 222 5.36 11.86 14.88
CA VAL A 222 4.47 11.61 13.72
C VAL A 222 3.30 10.71 14.11
N ILE A 223 3.56 9.63 14.84
CA ILE A 223 2.49 8.72 15.31
C ILE A 223 1.49 9.48 16.18
N LEU A 224 1.97 10.24 17.17
CA LEU A 224 1.11 11.02 18.06
C LEU A 224 0.34 12.12 17.31
N PHE A 225 0.98 12.81 16.36
CA PHE A 225 0.33 13.82 15.53
C PHE A 225 -0.83 13.22 14.71
N VAL A 226 -0.60 12.10 14.01
CA VAL A 226 -1.63 11.41 13.24
C VAL A 226 -2.75 10.94 14.16
N THR A 227 -2.41 10.33 15.28
CA THR A 227 -3.39 9.85 16.27
C THR A 227 -4.23 10.99 16.83
N TYR A 228 -3.60 12.12 17.19
CA TYR A 228 -4.32 13.31 17.67
C TYR A 228 -5.32 13.83 16.62
N LYS A 229 -4.91 13.86 15.35
CA LYS A 229 -5.80 14.28 14.25
C LYS A 229 -6.95 13.28 14.05
N LEU A 230 -6.69 11.97 14.11
CA LEU A 230 -7.75 10.95 14.02
C LEU A 230 -8.72 11.04 15.22
N ALA A 231 -8.19 11.23 16.43
CA ALA A 231 -9.02 11.41 17.63
C ALA A 231 -9.91 12.65 17.59
N GLY A 232 -9.48 13.69 16.89
CA GLY A 232 -10.24 14.94 16.68
C GLY A 232 -11.37 14.83 15.65
N TYR A 233 -11.58 13.65 15.04
CA TYR A 233 -12.72 13.41 14.14
C TYR A 233 -13.58 12.27 14.70
N LYS A 234 -13.52 11.07 14.12
CA LYS A 234 -14.29 9.89 14.55
C LYS A 234 -13.43 8.80 15.20
N GLY A 235 -12.12 9.00 15.29
CA GLY A 235 -11.17 8.02 15.80
C GLY A 235 -10.53 7.18 14.69
N ILE A 236 -10.15 5.95 15.02
CA ILE A 236 -9.43 5.03 14.12
C ILE A 236 -10.39 4.41 13.12
N PRO A 237 -10.25 4.64 11.80
CA PRO A 237 -11.06 3.96 10.80
C PRO A 237 -10.67 2.48 10.71
N THR A 238 -11.65 1.59 10.52
CA THR A 238 -11.41 0.14 10.40
C THR A 238 -10.51 -0.22 9.21
N SER A 239 -10.54 0.57 8.13
CA SER A 239 -9.62 0.43 7.00
C SER A 239 -8.15 0.55 7.39
N LEU A 240 -7.81 1.43 8.36
CA LEU A 240 -6.44 1.57 8.87
C LEU A 240 -5.96 0.31 9.57
N ILE A 241 -6.84 -0.43 10.25
CA ILE A 241 -6.49 -1.71 10.88
C ILE A 241 -6.05 -2.71 9.82
N TRP A 242 -6.82 -2.83 8.73
CA TRP A 242 -6.47 -3.71 7.60
C TRP A 242 -5.13 -3.32 6.97
N ILE A 243 -4.87 -2.01 6.78
CA ILE A 243 -3.58 -1.51 6.29
C ILE A 243 -2.45 -1.95 7.24
N ILE A 244 -2.58 -1.72 8.54
CA ILE A 244 -1.56 -2.06 9.53
C ILE A 244 -1.28 -3.56 9.54
N ILE A 245 -2.32 -4.40 9.52
CA ILE A 245 -2.18 -5.87 9.49
C ILE A 245 -1.38 -6.29 8.25
N VAL A 246 -1.75 -5.81 7.06
CA VAL A 246 -1.05 -6.14 5.82
C VAL A 246 0.39 -5.64 5.85
N VAL A 247 0.64 -4.40 6.22
CA VAL A 247 1.98 -3.81 6.25
C VAL A 247 2.91 -4.55 7.20
N LEU A 248 2.46 -4.86 8.41
CA LEU A 248 3.27 -5.57 9.39
C LEU A 248 3.52 -7.03 8.98
N ALA A 249 2.49 -7.72 8.48
CA ALA A 249 2.62 -9.09 7.99
C ALA A 249 3.61 -9.18 6.83
N TYR A 250 3.51 -8.28 5.85
CA TYR A 250 4.39 -8.30 4.68
C TYR A 250 5.78 -7.74 4.95
N HIS A 251 5.93 -6.80 5.89
CA HIS A 251 7.24 -6.40 6.37
C HIS A 251 7.95 -7.58 7.05
N TYR A 252 7.26 -8.31 7.93
CA TYR A 252 7.82 -9.52 8.53
C TYR A 252 8.14 -10.58 7.46
N PHE A 253 7.22 -10.82 6.54
CA PHE A 253 7.39 -11.78 5.46
C PHE A 253 8.63 -11.48 4.62
N THR A 254 8.79 -10.24 4.13
CA THR A 254 9.90 -9.86 3.25
C THR A 254 11.25 -9.86 3.96
N THR A 255 11.28 -9.55 5.26
CA THR A 255 12.54 -9.42 6.02
C THR A 255 12.96 -10.68 6.76
N LYS A 256 12.03 -11.54 7.16
CA LYS A 256 12.30 -12.67 8.07
C LYS A 256 12.11 -14.04 7.45
N THR A 257 11.39 -14.17 6.33
CA THR A 257 11.14 -15.49 5.72
C THR A 257 12.14 -15.82 4.62
N THR A 258 12.26 -17.12 4.31
CA THR A 258 13.08 -17.62 3.20
C THR A 258 12.53 -17.17 1.86
N MET A 259 11.20 -17.26 1.66
CA MET A 259 10.57 -16.84 0.43
C MET A 259 10.74 -15.33 0.20
N GLY A 260 10.66 -14.49 1.25
CA GLY A 260 10.98 -13.07 1.15
C GLY A 260 12.39 -12.84 0.61
N ARG A 261 13.40 -13.56 1.14
CA ARG A 261 14.78 -13.46 0.61
C ARG A 261 14.91 -13.93 -0.84
N TYR A 262 14.14 -14.95 -1.24
CA TYR A 262 14.16 -15.43 -2.62
C TYR A 262 13.63 -14.40 -3.62
N LEU A 263 12.61 -13.60 -3.25
CA LEU A 263 12.14 -12.49 -4.08
C LEU A 263 13.26 -11.50 -4.40
N TYR A 264 14.04 -11.09 -3.39
CA TYR A 264 15.19 -10.20 -3.60
C TYR A 264 16.30 -10.87 -4.42
N ALA A 265 16.59 -12.15 -4.17
CA ALA A 265 17.64 -12.89 -4.88
C ALA A 265 17.32 -13.04 -6.37
N VAL A 266 16.09 -13.41 -6.72
CA VAL A 266 15.63 -13.56 -8.11
C VAL A 266 15.76 -12.24 -8.85
N GLY A 267 15.31 -11.13 -8.23
CA GLY A 267 15.41 -9.82 -8.87
C GLY A 267 16.83 -9.26 -8.93
N GLY A 268 17.73 -9.72 -8.05
CA GLY A 268 19.14 -9.34 -8.10
C GLY A 268 19.90 -10.02 -9.25
N ASN A 269 19.74 -11.33 -9.36
CA ASN A 269 20.27 -12.14 -10.49
C ASN A 269 19.54 -13.48 -10.53
N GLU A 270 18.61 -13.61 -11.48
CA GLU A 270 17.81 -14.83 -11.61
C GLU A 270 18.65 -16.06 -11.93
N LYS A 271 19.63 -15.95 -12.87
CA LYS A 271 20.48 -17.07 -13.26
C LYS A 271 21.34 -17.57 -12.08
N ALA A 272 21.96 -16.66 -11.33
CA ALA A 272 22.74 -17.04 -10.16
C ALA A 272 21.85 -17.67 -9.08
N THR A 273 20.63 -17.17 -8.89
CA THR A 273 19.65 -17.71 -7.95
C THR A 273 19.22 -19.13 -8.34
N GLN A 274 19.01 -19.36 -9.64
CA GLN A 274 18.66 -20.70 -10.15
C GLN A 274 19.83 -21.69 -10.00
N LEU A 275 21.07 -21.25 -10.28
CA LEU A 275 22.27 -22.06 -10.07
C LEU A 275 22.52 -22.41 -8.60
N SER A 276 22.02 -21.58 -7.68
CA SER A 276 22.04 -21.85 -6.24
C SER A 276 20.94 -22.82 -5.78
N GLY A 277 20.22 -23.45 -6.71
CA GLY A 277 19.19 -24.46 -6.42
C GLY A 277 17.82 -23.91 -6.07
N ILE A 278 17.60 -22.60 -6.18
CA ILE A 278 16.31 -21.98 -5.89
C ILE A 278 15.40 -22.06 -7.13
N ASN A 279 14.19 -22.60 -6.95
CA ASN A 279 13.21 -22.67 -8.02
C ASN A 279 12.57 -21.29 -8.28
N THR A 280 13.10 -20.56 -9.27
CA THR A 280 12.64 -19.20 -9.63
C THR A 280 11.19 -19.19 -10.09
N LYS A 281 10.71 -20.25 -10.77
CA LYS A 281 9.30 -20.37 -11.21
C LYS A 281 8.33 -20.34 -10.02
N LYS A 282 8.66 -21.04 -8.92
CA LYS A 282 7.85 -21.00 -7.70
C LYS A 282 7.83 -19.60 -7.07
N VAL A 283 8.92 -18.85 -7.17
CA VAL A 283 9.02 -17.49 -6.64
C VAL A 283 8.12 -16.53 -7.44
N TYR A 284 8.15 -16.61 -8.76
CA TYR A 284 7.23 -15.84 -9.62
C TYR A 284 5.78 -16.22 -9.37
N PHE A 285 5.48 -17.53 -9.33
CA PHE A 285 4.14 -18.01 -9.07
C PHE A 285 3.58 -17.49 -7.73
N PHE A 286 4.41 -17.53 -6.69
CA PHE A 286 4.04 -17.00 -5.39
C PHE A 286 3.77 -15.49 -5.44
N ALA A 287 4.64 -14.69 -6.09
CA ALA A 287 4.51 -13.23 -6.16
C ALA A 287 3.16 -12.81 -6.78
N TYR A 288 2.81 -13.38 -7.94
CA TYR A 288 1.57 -13.05 -8.63
C TYR A 288 0.31 -13.62 -7.97
N THR A 289 0.38 -14.84 -7.43
CA THR A 289 -0.76 -15.39 -6.66
C THR A 289 -1.04 -14.54 -5.43
N ASN A 290 0.01 -14.10 -4.75
CA ASN A 290 -0.10 -13.21 -3.60
C ASN A 290 -0.61 -11.82 -3.99
N MET A 291 -0.21 -11.31 -5.16
CA MET A 291 -0.77 -10.06 -5.69
C MET A 291 -2.28 -10.18 -5.88
N GLY A 292 -2.77 -11.31 -6.41
CA GLY A 292 -4.20 -11.57 -6.54
C GLY A 292 -4.95 -11.57 -5.20
N PHE A 293 -4.36 -12.16 -4.15
CA PHE A 293 -4.91 -12.13 -2.79
C PHE A 293 -5.04 -10.69 -2.25
N LEU A 294 -3.97 -9.90 -2.37
CA LEU A 294 -3.99 -8.49 -1.91
C LEU A 294 -4.91 -7.63 -2.76
N THR A 295 -5.03 -7.92 -4.06
CA THR A 295 -5.99 -7.26 -4.94
C THR A 295 -7.44 -7.54 -4.52
N ALA A 296 -7.73 -8.76 -4.05
CA ALA A 296 -9.06 -9.07 -3.48
C ALA A 296 -9.33 -8.27 -2.22
N LEU A 297 -8.35 -8.19 -1.31
CA LEU A 297 -8.50 -7.40 -0.09
C LEU A 297 -8.69 -5.90 -0.42
N ALA A 298 -7.95 -5.36 -1.37
CA ALA A 298 -8.14 -3.99 -1.86
C ALA A 298 -9.52 -3.79 -2.47
N GLY A 299 -10.03 -4.78 -3.21
CA GLY A 299 -11.39 -4.78 -3.77
C GLY A 299 -12.45 -4.74 -2.68
N ILE A 300 -12.32 -5.57 -1.65
CA ILE A 300 -13.22 -5.59 -0.48
C ILE A 300 -13.29 -4.20 0.17
N LEU A 301 -12.13 -3.58 0.43
CA LEU A 301 -12.09 -2.25 1.05
C LEU A 301 -12.63 -1.14 0.13
N THR A 302 -12.35 -1.22 -1.18
CA THR A 302 -12.80 -0.24 -2.17
C THR A 302 -14.32 -0.19 -2.24
N VAL A 303 -14.98 -1.34 -2.43
CA VAL A 303 -16.45 -1.38 -2.57
C VAL A 303 -17.16 -1.15 -1.23
N ALA A 304 -16.53 -1.52 -0.09
CA ALA A 304 -17.03 -1.15 1.22
C ALA A 304 -17.00 0.37 1.41
N ARG A 305 -15.87 1.02 1.12
CA ARG A 305 -15.72 2.48 1.26
C ARG A 305 -16.71 3.26 0.39
N ALA A 306 -16.97 2.76 -0.82
CA ALA A 306 -17.92 3.37 -1.74
C ALA A 306 -19.38 2.97 -1.48
N ALA A 307 -19.63 2.00 -0.59
CA ALA A 307 -20.93 1.36 -0.37
C ALA A 307 -21.60 0.88 -1.67
N SER A 308 -20.82 0.60 -2.70
CA SER A 308 -21.29 0.16 -4.02
C SER A 308 -20.16 -0.46 -4.82
N ALA A 309 -20.50 -1.23 -5.85
CA ALA A 309 -19.61 -1.61 -6.92
C ALA A 309 -20.11 -1.05 -8.25
N GLN A 310 -19.21 -0.54 -9.08
CA GLN A 310 -19.56 -0.05 -10.40
C GLN A 310 -18.41 -0.30 -11.39
N PRO A 311 -18.71 -0.42 -12.70
CA PRO A 311 -17.73 -0.82 -13.73
C PRO A 311 -16.48 0.07 -13.84
N THR A 312 -16.56 1.32 -13.38
CA THR A 312 -15.45 2.29 -13.43
C THR A 312 -14.49 2.19 -12.26
N TYR A 313 -14.80 1.42 -11.21
CA TYR A 313 -13.89 1.29 -10.07
C TYR A 313 -12.60 0.56 -10.44
N GLY A 314 -11.56 0.87 -9.72
CA GLY A 314 -10.23 0.32 -9.97
C GLY A 314 -9.52 0.88 -11.20
N MET A 315 -10.09 1.84 -11.95
CA MET A 315 -9.38 2.48 -13.07
C MET A 315 -8.17 3.26 -12.55
N PHE A 316 -7.00 2.97 -13.13
CA PHE A 316 -5.70 3.58 -12.78
C PHE A 316 -5.16 3.23 -11.39
N TYR A 317 -5.73 2.25 -10.67
CA TYR A 317 -5.21 1.80 -9.38
C TYR A 317 -3.84 1.13 -9.52
N GLU A 318 -3.58 0.51 -10.66
CA GLU A 318 -2.26 -0.02 -11.03
C GLU A 318 -1.20 1.09 -11.06
N MET A 319 -1.50 2.27 -11.58
CA MET A 319 -0.58 3.40 -11.63
C MET A 319 -0.27 3.95 -10.24
N ASP A 320 -1.27 4.03 -9.36
CA ASP A 320 -1.08 4.45 -7.98
C ASP A 320 -0.18 3.46 -7.22
N ALA A 321 -0.39 2.15 -7.41
CA ALA A 321 0.40 1.10 -6.75
C ALA A 321 1.85 1.05 -7.27
N ILE A 322 2.04 1.11 -8.59
CA ILE A 322 3.37 1.13 -9.24
C ILE A 322 4.12 2.40 -8.84
N GLY A 323 3.45 3.56 -8.92
CA GLY A 323 4.02 4.84 -8.51
C GLY A 323 4.46 4.84 -7.04
N ALA A 324 3.62 4.30 -6.16
CA ALA A 324 3.94 4.15 -4.74
C ALA A 324 5.22 3.31 -4.53
N CYS A 325 5.40 2.21 -5.26
CA CYS A 325 6.58 1.37 -5.15
C CYS A 325 7.85 2.10 -5.63
N PHE A 326 7.82 2.76 -6.79
CA PHE A 326 9.00 3.44 -7.34
C PHE A 326 9.37 4.69 -6.54
N ILE A 327 8.39 5.52 -6.18
CA ILE A 327 8.60 6.65 -5.27
C ILE A 327 9.13 6.14 -3.93
N GLY A 328 8.63 4.97 -3.47
CA GLY A 328 9.08 4.27 -2.28
C GLY A 328 10.47 3.62 -2.39
N GLY A 329 11.19 3.78 -3.52
CA GLY A 329 12.57 3.33 -3.75
C GLY A 329 12.70 1.87 -4.14
N ALA A 330 11.64 1.24 -4.63
CA ALA A 330 11.76 -0.02 -5.32
C ALA A 330 12.50 0.19 -6.66
N SER A 331 13.34 -0.77 -7.03
CA SER A 331 14.09 -0.71 -8.27
C SER A 331 13.25 -1.12 -9.47
N ALA A 332 13.29 -0.36 -10.55
CA ALA A 332 12.72 -0.76 -11.84
C ALA A 332 13.40 -2.01 -12.44
N TYR A 333 14.59 -2.38 -11.94
CA TYR A 333 15.30 -3.60 -12.33
C TYR A 333 15.11 -4.77 -11.36
N GLY A 334 14.33 -4.58 -10.28
CA GLY A 334 14.09 -5.56 -9.24
C GLY A 334 15.21 -5.63 -8.18
N GLY A 335 15.10 -6.60 -7.29
CA GLY A 335 16.09 -6.93 -6.25
C GLY A 335 16.25 -5.92 -5.12
N THR A 336 15.65 -4.75 -5.21
CA THR A 336 15.72 -3.72 -4.15
C THR A 336 14.36 -3.04 -3.96
N GLY A 337 14.06 -2.75 -2.70
CA GLY A 337 12.81 -2.13 -2.26
C GLY A 337 12.47 -2.55 -0.83
N SER A 338 11.51 -1.90 -0.21
CA SER A 338 11.03 -2.28 1.12
C SER A 338 9.56 -1.96 1.29
N VAL A 339 8.87 -2.74 2.12
CA VAL A 339 7.44 -2.52 2.40
C VAL A 339 7.22 -1.11 2.97
N PHE A 340 8.02 -0.68 3.94
CA PHE A 340 7.89 0.68 4.47
C PHE A 340 8.18 1.78 3.44
N GLY A 341 9.12 1.54 2.51
CA GLY A 341 9.33 2.43 1.38
C GLY A 341 8.08 2.55 0.52
N ALA A 342 7.50 1.43 0.10
CA ALA A 342 6.25 1.41 -0.68
C ALA A 342 5.09 2.12 0.06
N ILE A 343 5.01 1.99 1.40
CA ILE A 343 4.01 2.69 2.21
C ILE A 343 4.23 4.21 2.23
N ILE A 344 5.49 4.68 2.31
CA ILE A 344 5.79 6.11 2.20
C ILE A 344 5.39 6.63 0.82
N GLY A 345 5.69 5.87 -0.24
CA GLY A 345 5.25 6.19 -1.59
C GLY A 345 3.73 6.17 -1.75
N ALA A 346 3.03 5.20 -1.14
CA ALA A 346 1.57 5.13 -1.12
C ALA A 346 0.95 6.33 -0.37
N LEU A 347 1.57 6.75 0.73
CA LEU A 347 1.15 7.96 1.45
C LEU A 347 1.33 9.20 0.58
N LEU A 348 2.44 9.31 -0.14
CA LEU A 348 2.69 10.41 -1.06
C LEU A 348 1.65 10.45 -2.19
N MET A 349 1.35 9.31 -2.83
CA MET A 349 0.29 9.21 -3.83
C MET A 349 -1.08 9.57 -3.23
N GLY A 350 -1.37 9.13 -2.01
CA GLY A 350 -2.58 9.50 -1.28
C GLY A 350 -2.70 11.01 -1.04
N VAL A 351 -1.60 11.66 -0.64
CA VAL A 351 -1.55 13.13 -0.45
C VAL A 351 -1.79 13.85 -1.77
N ILE A 352 -1.21 13.40 -2.87
CA ILE A 352 -1.44 13.96 -4.21
C ILE A 352 -2.91 13.82 -4.59
N ASN A 353 -3.49 12.61 -4.48
CA ASN A 353 -4.89 12.34 -4.80
C ASN A 353 -5.84 13.21 -3.97
N GLN A 354 -5.64 13.23 -2.65
CA GLN A 354 -6.46 13.99 -1.72
C GLN A 354 -6.30 15.50 -1.92
N GLY A 355 -5.06 15.97 -2.08
CA GLY A 355 -4.75 17.38 -2.28
C GLY A 355 -5.37 17.94 -3.57
N MET A 356 -5.24 17.23 -4.68
CA MET A 356 -5.86 17.60 -5.94
C MET A 356 -7.40 17.63 -5.83
N SER A 357 -7.97 16.63 -5.12
CA SER A 357 -9.42 16.57 -4.90
C SER A 357 -9.94 17.76 -4.07
N ILE A 358 -9.22 18.13 -3.00
CA ILE A 358 -9.58 19.30 -2.16
C ILE A 358 -9.48 20.61 -2.96
N MET A 359 -8.49 20.71 -3.86
CA MET A 359 -8.32 21.88 -4.74
C MET A 359 -9.34 21.91 -5.89
N GLY A 360 -10.21 20.93 -6.02
CA GLY A 360 -11.20 20.85 -7.10
C GLY A 360 -10.59 20.58 -8.49
N VAL A 361 -9.39 19.98 -8.56
CA VAL A 361 -8.76 19.62 -9.83
C VAL A 361 -9.59 18.56 -10.54
N ASP A 362 -9.92 18.81 -11.81
CA ASP A 362 -10.68 17.88 -12.64
C ASP A 362 -10.01 16.48 -12.73
N ALA A 363 -10.83 15.44 -12.72
CA ALA A 363 -10.35 14.05 -12.71
C ALA A 363 -9.43 13.70 -13.89
N ASN A 364 -9.56 14.37 -15.05
CA ASN A 364 -8.69 14.13 -16.20
C ASN A 364 -7.30 14.74 -15.97
N TYR A 365 -7.21 15.95 -15.39
CA TYR A 365 -5.92 16.51 -15.00
C TYR A 365 -5.24 15.72 -13.90
N GLN A 366 -6.01 15.12 -12.95
CA GLN A 366 -5.45 14.21 -11.96
C GLN A 366 -4.74 13.02 -12.61
N LYS A 367 -5.29 12.45 -13.69
CA LYS A 367 -4.65 11.36 -14.47
C LYS A 367 -3.33 11.81 -15.08
N VAL A 368 -3.27 13.02 -15.66
CA VAL A 368 -2.04 13.59 -16.22
C VAL A 368 -0.97 13.72 -15.14
N VAL A 369 -1.32 14.29 -14.00
CA VAL A 369 -0.37 14.47 -12.88
C VAL A 369 0.15 13.12 -12.40
N LYS A 370 -0.70 12.11 -12.21
CA LYS A 370 -0.29 10.75 -11.83
C LYS A 370 0.69 10.13 -12.81
N GLY A 371 0.40 10.24 -14.11
CA GLY A 371 1.30 9.75 -15.17
C GLY A 371 2.67 10.42 -15.14
N LEU A 372 2.71 11.74 -14.99
CA LEU A 372 3.96 12.51 -14.88
C LEU A 372 4.74 12.17 -13.60
N VAL A 373 4.05 12.04 -12.46
CA VAL A 373 4.68 11.64 -11.19
C VAL A 373 5.31 10.25 -11.30
N LEU A 374 4.61 9.29 -11.91
CA LEU A 374 5.15 7.95 -12.16
C LEU A 374 6.39 8.01 -13.04
N LEU A 375 6.32 8.74 -14.15
CA LEU A 375 7.46 8.90 -15.07
C LEU A 375 8.68 9.50 -14.36
N LEU A 376 8.48 10.57 -13.60
CA LEU A 376 9.56 11.23 -12.83
C LEU A 376 10.17 10.29 -11.79
N ALA A 377 9.35 9.50 -11.09
CA ALA A 377 9.83 8.52 -10.12
C ALA A 377 10.75 7.46 -10.77
N VAL A 378 10.34 6.93 -11.92
CA VAL A 378 11.13 5.93 -12.66
C VAL A 378 12.41 6.55 -13.23
N ILE A 379 12.34 7.76 -13.82
CA ILE A 379 13.53 8.48 -14.31
C ILE A 379 14.53 8.68 -13.16
N PHE A 380 14.07 9.11 -11.99
CA PHE A 380 14.92 9.32 -10.84
C PHE A 380 15.60 8.02 -10.39
N ASP A 381 14.89 6.89 -10.34
CA ASP A 381 15.48 5.58 -10.00
C ASP A 381 16.55 5.16 -11.03
N VAL A 382 16.28 5.29 -12.31
CA VAL A 382 17.19 4.91 -13.40
C VAL A 382 18.45 5.78 -13.40
N VAL A 383 18.31 7.12 -13.32
CA VAL A 383 19.44 8.05 -13.35
C VAL A 383 20.33 7.89 -12.09
N SER A 384 19.71 7.78 -10.92
CA SER A 384 20.45 7.63 -9.66
C SER A 384 21.30 6.34 -9.59
N LYS A 385 20.96 5.33 -10.38
CA LYS A 385 21.72 4.06 -10.44
C LYS A 385 22.78 4.05 -11.54
N ARG A 386 22.64 4.86 -12.58
CA ARG A 386 23.71 5.02 -13.61
C ARG A 386 24.98 5.64 -13.03
N GLU A 387 24.86 6.55 -12.07
CA GLU A 387 26.01 7.17 -11.41
C GLU A 387 26.80 6.22 -10.47
N LYS A 388 26.29 5.02 -10.22
CA LYS A 388 26.93 4.02 -9.33
C LYS A 388 27.61 2.87 -10.08
N LYS A 389 27.52 2.84 -11.41
CA LYS A 389 28.29 1.95 -12.29
C LYS A 389 29.49 2.70 -12.88
#